data_3b110331506846d242cb9336624a98a6
#
_entry.id   3b110331506846d242cb9336624a98a6
#
_cell.length_a   1.000
_cell.length_b   1.000
_cell.length_c   1.000
_cell.angle_alpha   90.00
_cell.angle_beta   90.00
_cell.angle_gamma   90.00
#
_symmetry.space_group_name_H-M   'P 1'
#
loop_
_entity.id
_entity.type
_entity.pdbx_description
1 polymer ?
#
loop_
_entity_poly.entity_id
_entity_poly.type
_entity_poly.pdbx_seq_one_letter_code
_entity_poly.pdbx_strand_id
1 'polypeptide(L)'
;FVIMDGPTMEPLKIVSTRGMTVDTQEYHPEPRVAAIVGSHEHPEFIVNVKETGRILLVDYSDLDALKVTTLDAARFLHDGGWDVTKRYFLTAANQSDKIAVVDSRDQKMVGLIDVDKIPHPGRGANFVHPEFGPVWGTSALGNEKVTLIGTDPAGHPEQAWKVVDEIGRAHV
;
A
#
# COMPACT_ATOMS: atom_id res chain seq x y z
N PHE A 1 6.88 -14.98 -4.84
CA PHE A 1 8.00 -14.54 -4.00
C PHE A 1 8.48 -15.71 -3.13
N VAL A 2 9.64 -15.55 -2.51
CA VAL A 2 10.25 -16.57 -1.65
C VAL A 2 10.38 -16.00 -0.24
N ILE A 3 9.95 -16.79 0.76
CA ILE A 3 10.24 -16.54 2.16
C ILE A 3 11.55 -17.25 2.47
N MET A 4 12.50 -16.51 3.04
CA MET A 4 13.85 -17.01 3.34
C MET A 4 14.18 -16.83 4.81
N ASP A 5 15.01 -17.70 5.33
CA ASP A 5 15.61 -17.51 6.67
C ASP A 5 16.57 -16.33 6.65
N GLY A 6 16.42 -15.39 7.57
CA GLY A 6 17.20 -14.16 7.57
C GLY A 6 18.71 -14.37 7.78
N PRO A 7 19.14 -15.18 8.76
CA PRO A 7 20.56 -15.46 9.02
C PRO A 7 21.25 -16.30 7.94
N THR A 8 20.60 -17.35 7.47
CA THR A 8 21.21 -18.34 6.57
C THR A 8 20.94 -18.08 5.09
N MET A 9 19.92 -17.26 4.78
CA MET A 9 19.40 -17.04 3.43
C MET A 9 18.90 -18.33 2.75
N GLU A 10 18.57 -19.33 3.52
CA GLU A 10 17.97 -20.56 2.99
C GLU A 10 16.51 -20.32 2.61
N PRO A 11 16.05 -20.80 1.44
CA PRO A 11 14.64 -20.67 1.04
C PRO A 11 13.76 -21.59 1.90
N LEU A 12 12.77 -20.98 2.57
CA LEU A 12 11.84 -21.70 3.43
C LEU A 12 10.52 -22.01 2.71
N LYS A 13 10.01 -21.07 1.92
CA LYS A 13 8.71 -21.21 1.25
C LYS A 13 8.63 -20.40 -0.04
N ILE A 14 8.00 -20.96 -1.06
CA ILE A 14 7.64 -20.24 -2.29
C ILE A 14 6.15 -19.95 -2.26
N VAL A 15 5.77 -18.68 -2.45
CA VAL A 15 4.37 -18.23 -2.50
C VAL A 15 4.04 -17.76 -3.91
N SER A 16 3.02 -18.37 -4.52
CA SER A 16 2.53 -17.97 -5.85
C SER A 16 1.70 -16.68 -5.76
N THR A 17 1.85 -15.82 -6.77
CA THR A 17 1.07 -14.57 -6.90
C THR A 17 0.10 -14.62 -8.08
N ARG A 18 0.05 -15.75 -8.82
CA ARG A 18 -0.85 -15.95 -9.94
C ARG A 18 -2.31 -15.72 -9.55
N GLY A 19 -3.08 -15.15 -10.45
CA GLY A 19 -4.49 -14.91 -10.14
C GLY A 19 -5.20 -14.03 -11.16
N MET A 20 -6.45 -13.74 -10.85
CA MET A 20 -7.29 -12.88 -11.68
C MET A 20 -7.00 -11.42 -11.36
N THR A 21 -7.04 -10.56 -12.39
CA THR A 21 -7.00 -9.10 -12.22
C THR A 21 -8.27 -8.60 -11.57
N VAL A 22 -8.17 -7.52 -10.77
CA VAL A 22 -9.33 -7.00 -10.03
C VAL A 22 -10.37 -6.31 -10.90
N ASP A 23 -9.97 -5.78 -12.05
CA ASP A 23 -10.79 -4.99 -12.95
C ASP A 23 -11.41 -5.82 -14.09
N THR A 24 -10.58 -6.54 -14.87
CA THR A 24 -11.03 -7.28 -16.06
C THR A 24 -11.33 -8.75 -15.78
N GLN A 25 -10.97 -9.26 -14.59
CA GLN A 25 -11.08 -10.68 -14.23
C GLN A 25 -10.36 -11.61 -15.21
N GLU A 26 -9.28 -11.13 -15.81
CA GLU A 26 -8.40 -11.93 -16.66
C GLU A 26 -7.33 -12.62 -15.83
N TYR A 27 -7.01 -13.86 -16.16
CA TYR A 27 -5.97 -14.61 -15.48
C TYR A 27 -4.58 -14.08 -15.87
N HIS A 28 -3.79 -13.71 -14.87
CA HIS A 28 -2.39 -13.32 -15.06
C HIS A 28 -1.47 -14.42 -14.52
N PRO A 29 -0.64 -15.04 -15.39
CA PRO A 29 0.19 -16.18 -15.00
C PRO A 29 1.44 -15.79 -14.21
N GLU A 30 1.93 -14.57 -14.35
CA GLU A 30 3.20 -14.09 -13.78
C GLU A 30 3.12 -12.66 -13.24
N PRO A 31 2.19 -12.37 -12.32
CA PRO A 31 2.10 -11.02 -11.74
C PRO A 31 3.30 -10.76 -10.84
N ARG A 32 3.93 -9.61 -11.02
CA ARG A 32 5.12 -9.22 -10.26
C ARG A 32 4.75 -8.73 -8.88
N VAL A 33 5.59 -9.03 -7.91
CA VAL A 33 5.58 -8.38 -6.60
C VAL A 33 6.38 -7.10 -6.69
N ALA A 34 5.78 -5.97 -6.35
CA ALA A 34 6.44 -4.67 -6.42
C ALA A 34 7.02 -4.24 -5.06
N ALA A 35 6.27 -4.43 -3.98
CA ALA A 35 6.75 -4.16 -2.63
C ALA A 35 6.27 -5.23 -1.65
N ILE A 36 7.10 -5.48 -0.65
CA ILE A 36 6.79 -6.30 0.53
C ILE A 36 7.15 -5.49 1.76
N VAL A 37 6.23 -5.41 2.72
CA VAL A 37 6.47 -4.78 4.02
C VAL A 37 6.02 -5.71 5.13
N GLY A 38 6.67 -5.62 6.31
CA GLY A 38 6.19 -6.30 7.51
C GLY A 38 5.06 -5.54 8.15
N SER A 39 4.04 -6.25 8.63
CA SER A 39 2.98 -5.68 9.46
C SER A 39 3.52 -5.34 10.86
N HIS A 40 2.93 -4.30 11.48
CA HIS A 40 3.20 -3.95 12.88
C HIS A 40 2.15 -4.52 13.83
N GLU A 41 1.05 -5.04 13.29
CA GLU A 41 -0.09 -5.55 14.07
C GLU A 41 -0.10 -7.09 14.15
N HIS A 42 0.37 -7.77 13.11
CA HIS A 42 0.35 -9.23 12.98
C HIS A 42 1.70 -9.76 12.46
N PRO A 43 2.03 -11.06 12.69
CA PRO A 43 3.21 -11.70 12.11
C PRO A 43 2.97 -11.99 10.61
N GLU A 44 2.87 -10.95 9.80
CA GLU A 44 2.53 -11.07 8.39
C GLU A 44 3.31 -10.12 7.48
N PHE A 45 3.48 -10.54 6.24
CA PHE A 45 3.93 -9.68 5.16
C PHE A 45 2.72 -9.11 4.42
N ILE A 46 2.77 -7.81 4.11
CA ILE A 46 1.85 -7.15 3.19
C ILE A 46 2.55 -7.08 1.84
N VAL A 47 1.97 -7.72 0.83
CA VAL A 47 2.60 -7.95 -0.47
C VAL A 47 1.77 -7.30 -1.58
N ASN A 48 2.36 -6.33 -2.26
CA ASN A 48 1.75 -5.66 -3.41
C ASN A 48 1.94 -6.49 -4.68
N VAL A 49 0.84 -7.04 -5.23
CA VAL A 49 0.87 -7.79 -6.50
C VAL A 49 0.43 -6.87 -7.64
N LYS A 50 1.41 -6.46 -8.43
CA LYS A 50 1.30 -5.32 -9.36
C LYS A 50 0.19 -5.48 -10.39
N GLU A 51 0.26 -6.50 -11.22
CA GLU A 51 -0.61 -6.64 -12.39
C GLU A 51 -2.00 -7.12 -12.04
N THR A 52 -2.17 -7.89 -10.96
CA THR A 52 -3.50 -8.31 -10.52
C THR A 52 -4.23 -7.21 -9.76
N GLY A 53 -3.49 -6.28 -9.14
CA GLY A 53 -4.07 -5.24 -8.30
C GLY A 53 -4.49 -5.73 -6.93
N ARG A 54 -3.92 -6.84 -6.48
CA ARG A 54 -4.22 -7.46 -5.18
C ARG A 54 -3.13 -7.20 -4.16
N ILE A 55 -3.54 -6.99 -2.94
CA ILE A 55 -2.66 -6.93 -1.78
C ILE A 55 -2.86 -8.22 -1.00
N LEU A 56 -1.77 -8.95 -0.75
CA LEU A 56 -1.81 -10.18 0.03
C LEU A 56 -1.28 -9.90 1.44
N LEU A 57 -2.06 -10.30 2.45
CA LEU A 57 -1.61 -10.35 3.83
C LEU A 57 -1.23 -11.81 4.11
N VAL A 58 0.07 -12.05 4.23
CA VAL A 58 0.64 -13.41 4.32
C VAL A 58 1.12 -13.65 5.74
N ASP A 59 0.32 -14.34 6.53
CA ASP A 59 0.65 -14.74 7.89
C ASP A 59 1.72 -15.84 7.84
N TYR A 60 2.88 -15.55 8.42
CA TYR A 60 4.03 -16.46 8.48
C TYR A 60 4.22 -17.11 9.86
N SER A 61 3.23 -17.05 10.74
CA SER A 61 3.31 -17.69 12.05
C SER A 61 3.45 -19.22 11.95
N ASP A 62 2.90 -19.80 10.87
CA ASP A 62 3.08 -21.21 10.50
C ASP A 62 3.48 -21.31 9.02
N LEU A 63 4.76 -21.60 8.78
CA LEU A 63 5.28 -21.70 7.40
C LEU A 63 4.79 -22.96 6.68
N ASP A 64 4.35 -23.99 7.37
CA ASP A 64 3.80 -25.19 6.74
C ASP A 64 2.36 -25.00 6.28
N ALA A 65 1.63 -24.11 6.96
CA ALA A 65 0.24 -23.79 6.69
C ALA A 65 -0.01 -22.28 6.58
N LEU A 66 0.68 -21.61 5.64
CA LEU A 66 0.52 -20.17 5.42
C LEU A 66 -0.94 -19.77 5.21
N LYS A 67 -1.41 -18.81 5.99
CA LYS A 67 -2.70 -18.17 5.79
C LYS A 67 -2.51 -16.90 4.96
N VAL A 68 -3.23 -16.82 3.85
CA VAL A 68 -3.18 -15.65 2.96
C VAL A 68 -4.55 -15.00 2.87
N THR A 69 -4.65 -13.76 3.36
CA THR A 69 -5.83 -12.92 3.15
C THR A 69 -5.59 -12.06 1.92
N THR A 70 -6.53 -12.10 0.97
CA THR A 70 -6.42 -11.34 -0.28
C THR A 70 -7.34 -10.14 -0.24
N LEU A 71 -6.81 -8.96 -0.51
CA LEU A 71 -7.54 -7.71 -0.59
C LEU A 71 -7.52 -7.21 -2.04
N ASP A 72 -8.69 -6.97 -2.61
CA ASP A 72 -8.80 -6.36 -3.93
C ASP A 72 -8.59 -4.85 -3.83
N ALA A 73 -7.66 -4.32 -4.60
CA ALA A 73 -7.29 -2.90 -4.64
C ALA A 73 -7.40 -2.34 -6.07
N ALA A 74 -6.32 -1.83 -6.63
CA ALA A 74 -6.25 -1.35 -7.99
C ALA A 74 -4.99 -1.89 -8.67
N ARG A 75 -5.03 -2.10 -10.00
CA ARG A 75 -3.88 -2.58 -10.76
C ARG A 75 -2.70 -1.61 -10.69
N PHE A 76 -1.52 -2.16 -10.93
CA PHE A 76 -0.24 -1.47 -10.95
C PHE A 76 0.20 -0.96 -9.59
N LEU A 77 -0.11 -1.74 -8.54
CA LEU A 77 0.44 -1.53 -7.21
C LEU A 77 1.96 -1.47 -7.27
N HIS A 78 2.55 -0.54 -6.54
CA HIS A 78 3.99 -0.30 -6.55
C HIS A 78 4.53 -0.21 -5.12
N ASP A 79 4.90 0.97 -4.68
CA ASP A 79 5.47 1.25 -3.38
C ASP A 79 4.45 1.89 -2.43
N GLY A 80 4.80 1.97 -1.16
CA GLY A 80 3.95 2.56 -0.14
C GLY A 80 4.61 2.57 1.23
N GLY A 81 3.92 3.17 2.18
CA GLY A 81 4.40 3.29 3.55
C GLY A 81 3.28 3.35 4.57
N TRP A 82 3.71 3.35 5.82
CA TRP A 82 2.83 3.38 6.97
C TRP A 82 2.42 4.80 7.31
N ASP A 83 1.19 4.96 7.79
CA ASP A 83 0.79 6.16 8.51
C ASP A 83 1.56 6.30 9.84
N VAL A 84 1.41 7.42 10.51
CA VAL A 84 2.09 7.68 11.79
C VAL A 84 1.77 6.66 12.87
N THR A 85 0.58 6.06 12.86
CA THR A 85 0.16 5.04 13.83
C THR A 85 0.71 3.66 13.56
N LYS A 86 1.23 3.40 12.33
CA LYS A 86 1.67 2.11 11.82
C LYS A 86 0.56 1.05 11.70
N ARG A 87 -0.70 1.48 11.79
CA ARG A 87 -1.87 0.65 11.58
C ARG A 87 -2.28 0.62 10.11
N TYR A 88 -2.20 1.78 9.45
CA TYR A 88 -2.67 1.91 8.07
C TYR A 88 -1.50 1.91 7.09
N PHE A 89 -1.55 1.02 6.12
CA PHE A 89 -0.60 0.97 5.03
C PHE A 89 -1.19 1.64 3.80
N LEU A 90 -0.52 2.69 3.30
CA LEU A 90 -0.92 3.42 2.10
C LEU A 90 0.02 3.04 0.96
N THR A 91 -0.53 2.59 -0.16
CA THR A 91 0.26 2.13 -1.31
C THR A 91 -0.26 2.68 -2.62
N ALA A 92 0.67 3.08 -3.49
CA ALA A 92 0.35 3.61 -4.81
C ALA A 92 0.01 2.49 -5.80
N ALA A 93 -1.11 2.64 -6.50
CA ALA A 93 -1.40 1.97 -7.76
C ALA A 93 -1.08 2.97 -8.88
N ASN A 94 0.21 3.07 -9.23
CA ASN A 94 0.78 4.25 -9.91
C ASN A 94 0.27 4.48 -11.33
N GLN A 95 -0.11 3.43 -12.08
CA GLN A 95 -0.71 3.59 -13.40
C GLN A 95 -2.25 3.63 -13.37
N SER A 96 -2.83 3.51 -12.18
CA SER A 96 -4.28 3.68 -11.94
C SER A 96 -4.59 5.01 -11.25
N ASP A 97 -3.57 5.84 -10.98
CA ASP A 97 -3.68 7.15 -10.34
C ASP A 97 -4.45 7.09 -9.01
N LYS A 98 -4.12 6.06 -8.19
CA LYS A 98 -4.79 5.81 -6.92
C LYS A 98 -3.80 5.49 -5.79
N ILE A 99 -4.23 5.81 -4.58
CA ILE A 99 -3.63 5.30 -3.35
C ILE A 99 -4.63 4.33 -2.71
N ALA A 100 -4.19 3.11 -2.48
CA ALA A 100 -4.94 2.12 -1.71
C ALA A 100 -4.57 2.23 -0.23
N VAL A 101 -5.57 2.16 0.65
CA VAL A 101 -5.39 2.20 2.10
C VAL A 101 -5.84 0.88 2.71
N VAL A 102 -4.94 0.23 3.43
CA VAL A 102 -5.18 -1.04 4.14
C VAL A 102 -5.13 -0.80 5.64
N ASP A 103 -6.15 -1.24 6.34
CA ASP A 103 -6.14 -1.38 7.80
C ASP A 103 -5.50 -2.74 8.13
N SER A 104 -4.24 -2.72 8.56
CA SER A 104 -3.52 -3.96 8.84
C SER A 104 -3.99 -4.65 10.11
N ARG A 105 -4.56 -3.91 11.07
CA ARG A 105 -5.14 -4.48 12.29
C ARG A 105 -6.39 -5.29 11.99
N ASP A 106 -7.32 -4.69 11.23
CA ASP A 106 -8.59 -5.33 10.88
C ASP A 106 -8.50 -6.18 9.61
N GLN A 107 -7.32 -6.24 8.97
CA GLN A 107 -7.02 -7.02 7.76
C GLN A 107 -8.01 -6.74 6.61
N LYS A 108 -8.30 -5.48 6.34
CA LYS A 108 -9.28 -5.06 5.33
C LYS A 108 -8.85 -3.83 4.53
N MET A 109 -9.44 -3.68 3.35
CA MET A 109 -9.36 -2.43 2.62
C MET A 109 -10.17 -1.35 3.35
N VAL A 110 -9.57 -0.16 3.50
CA VAL A 110 -10.29 1.05 3.93
C VAL A 110 -10.91 1.73 2.72
N GLY A 111 -10.15 1.86 1.63
CA GLY A 111 -10.62 2.47 0.40
C GLY A 111 -9.52 2.72 -0.63
N LEU A 112 -9.95 3.29 -1.74
CA LEU A 112 -9.10 3.79 -2.82
C LEU A 112 -9.29 5.30 -2.91
N ILE A 113 -8.20 6.05 -2.97
CA ILE A 113 -8.18 7.51 -3.05
C ILE A 113 -7.67 7.87 -4.44
N ASP A 114 -8.45 8.63 -5.19
CA ASP A 114 -8.02 9.20 -6.47
C ASP A 114 -6.99 10.31 -6.21
N VAL A 115 -5.89 10.26 -6.95
CA VAL A 115 -4.79 11.22 -6.85
C VAL A 115 -4.30 11.60 -8.25
N ASP A 116 -3.44 12.59 -8.34
CA ASP A 116 -2.82 12.98 -9.61
C ASP A 116 -1.89 11.91 -10.18
N LYS A 117 -1.58 12.06 -11.47
CA LYS A 117 -0.87 11.09 -12.30
C LYS A 117 0.43 10.59 -11.70
N ILE A 118 0.51 9.26 -11.69
CA ILE A 118 1.66 8.45 -11.36
C ILE A 118 2.16 8.71 -9.92
N PRO A 119 1.30 8.47 -8.92
CA PRO A 119 1.74 8.57 -7.52
C PRO A 119 2.93 7.64 -7.26
N HIS A 120 3.97 8.16 -6.59
CA HIS A 120 5.18 7.41 -6.30
C HIS A 120 5.76 7.82 -4.95
N PRO A 121 5.17 7.33 -3.86
CA PRO A 121 5.50 7.78 -2.51
C PRO A 121 6.86 7.34 -1.99
N GLY A 122 7.47 6.28 -2.53
CA GLY A 122 8.50 5.57 -1.81
C GLY A 122 7.92 4.99 -0.52
N ARG A 123 8.21 5.63 0.62
CA ARG A 123 7.58 5.32 1.92
C ARG A 123 6.57 6.37 2.37
N GLY A 124 6.44 7.46 1.62
CA GLY A 124 5.67 8.63 2.02
C GLY A 124 6.32 9.41 3.16
N ALA A 125 5.65 10.46 3.59
CA ALA A 125 6.09 11.29 4.71
C ALA A 125 4.93 11.58 5.65
N ASN A 126 5.12 11.36 6.95
CA ASN A 126 4.14 11.65 7.99
C ASN A 126 4.48 12.94 8.70
N PHE A 127 3.50 13.83 8.84
CA PHE A 127 3.60 15.03 9.68
C PHE A 127 2.22 15.50 10.12
N VAL A 128 2.16 16.49 11.00
CA VAL A 128 0.91 17.12 11.43
C VAL A 128 0.75 18.42 10.67
N HIS A 129 -0.24 18.47 9.80
CA HIS A 129 -0.62 19.70 9.11
C HIS A 129 -1.37 20.64 10.07
N PRO A 130 -1.09 21.95 10.08
CA PRO A 130 -1.69 22.88 11.06
C PRO A 130 -3.22 23.00 10.92
N GLU A 131 -3.79 22.75 9.75
CA GLU A 131 -5.22 22.84 9.47
C GLU A 131 -5.90 21.45 9.42
N PHE A 132 -5.23 20.44 8.82
CA PHE A 132 -5.86 19.14 8.51
C PHE A 132 -5.48 18.02 9.49
N GLY A 133 -4.63 18.30 10.49
CA GLY A 133 -4.17 17.28 11.43
C GLY A 133 -3.15 16.32 10.83
N PRO A 134 -3.08 15.06 11.28
CA PRO A 134 -2.15 14.07 10.79
C PRO A 134 -2.36 13.78 9.30
N VAL A 135 -1.29 13.90 8.51
CA VAL A 135 -1.30 13.64 7.06
C VAL A 135 -0.15 12.72 6.66
N TRP A 136 -0.35 12.01 5.54
CA TRP A 136 0.67 11.27 4.84
C TRP A 136 0.85 11.85 3.43
N GLY A 137 2.09 12.19 3.09
CA GLY A 137 2.43 12.83 1.83
C GLY A 137 3.00 11.86 0.80
N THR A 138 2.55 11.98 -0.44
CA THR A 138 3.09 11.24 -1.59
C THR A 138 3.54 12.19 -2.68
N SER A 139 4.72 11.94 -3.24
CA SER A 139 5.15 12.56 -4.49
C SER A 139 4.53 11.86 -5.69
N ALA A 140 4.70 12.43 -6.87
CA ALA A 140 4.26 11.88 -8.14
C ALA A 140 5.37 11.97 -9.20
N LEU A 141 5.35 11.04 -10.17
CA LEU A 141 6.25 11.08 -11.34
C LEU A 141 5.59 11.78 -12.54
N GLY A 142 4.28 11.92 -12.51
CA GLY A 142 3.49 12.51 -13.60
C GLY A 142 3.28 14.01 -13.51
N ASN A 143 3.66 14.65 -12.39
CA ASN A 143 3.56 16.09 -12.18
C ASN A 143 4.55 16.56 -11.08
N GLU A 144 4.52 17.86 -10.78
CA GLU A 144 5.38 18.51 -9.77
C GLU A 144 4.73 18.65 -8.39
N LYS A 145 3.60 18.00 -8.15
CA LYS A 145 2.86 18.12 -6.89
C LYS A 145 3.28 17.07 -5.87
N VAL A 146 3.12 17.42 -4.61
CA VAL A 146 3.08 16.51 -3.47
C VAL A 146 1.65 16.51 -2.95
N THR A 147 1.01 15.36 -2.96
CA THR A 147 -0.37 15.19 -2.49
C THR A 147 -0.36 14.80 -1.02
N LEU A 148 -1.17 15.50 -0.21
CA LEU A 148 -1.36 15.21 1.21
C LEU A 148 -2.70 14.51 1.43
N ILE A 149 -2.64 13.37 2.15
CA ILE A 149 -3.79 12.55 2.49
C ILE A 149 -3.96 12.57 4.00
N GLY A 150 -5.17 12.89 4.48
CA GLY A 150 -5.50 12.84 5.90
C GLY A 150 -5.51 11.39 6.42
N THR A 151 -4.94 11.15 7.61
CA THR A 151 -4.72 9.79 8.12
C THR A 151 -5.26 9.56 9.54
N ASP A 152 -6.06 10.48 10.08
CA ASP A 152 -6.62 10.36 11.44
C ASP A 152 -8.14 10.22 11.42
N PRO A 153 -8.68 9.00 11.28
CA PRO A 153 -10.13 8.79 11.27
C PRO A 153 -10.80 9.01 12.63
N ALA A 154 -10.04 9.07 13.71
CA ALA A 154 -10.58 9.26 15.05
C ALA A 154 -10.69 10.75 15.43
N GLY A 155 -9.63 11.52 15.22
CA GLY A 155 -9.58 12.94 15.59
C GLY A 155 -10.01 13.88 14.47
N HIS A 156 -9.84 13.47 13.19
CA HIS A 156 -10.13 14.28 12.00
C HIS A 156 -10.93 13.48 10.95
N PRO A 157 -12.13 12.96 11.30
CA PRO A 157 -12.89 12.06 10.42
C PRO A 157 -13.28 12.68 9.08
N GLU A 158 -13.45 13.99 9.01
CA GLU A 158 -13.80 14.69 7.76
C GLU A 158 -12.65 14.74 6.75
N GLN A 159 -11.41 14.65 7.22
CA GLN A 159 -10.19 14.67 6.41
C GLN A 159 -9.66 13.27 6.11
N ALA A 160 -10.03 12.28 6.91
CA ALA A 160 -9.47 10.94 6.81
C ALA A 160 -9.74 10.28 5.46
N TRP A 161 -8.69 9.75 4.86
CA TRP A 161 -8.70 9.01 3.61
C TRP A 161 -9.17 9.84 2.41
N LYS A 162 -8.83 11.12 2.45
CA LYS A 162 -9.07 12.08 1.36
C LYS A 162 -7.79 12.86 1.06
N VAL A 163 -7.66 13.32 -0.17
CA VAL A 163 -6.71 14.38 -0.49
C VAL A 163 -7.18 15.65 0.21
N VAL A 164 -6.35 16.18 1.09
CA VAL A 164 -6.66 17.38 1.89
C VAL A 164 -5.92 18.61 1.39
N ASP A 165 -4.75 18.41 0.75
CA ASP A 165 -3.97 19.49 0.14
C ASP A 165 -3.05 18.97 -0.96
N GLU A 166 -2.62 19.85 -1.85
CA GLU A 166 -1.64 19.61 -2.89
C GLU A 166 -0.60 20.72 -2.90
N ILE A 167 0.62 20.35 -2.57
CA ILE A 167 1.75 21.28 -2.52
C ILE A 167 2.47 21.22 -3.87
N GLY A 168 2.37 22.29 -4.66
CA GLY A 168 3.14 22.45 -5.90
C GLY A 168 4.62 22.72 -5.64
N ARG A 169 5.49 22.39 -6.60
CA ARG A 169 6.89 22.88 -6.54
C ARG A 169 6.86 24.41 -6.55
N ALA A 170 7.55 25.00 -5.59
CA ALA A 170 7.93 26.39 -5.71
C ALA A 170 8.84 26.51 -6.95
N HIS A 171 8.46 27.30 -7.93
CA HIS A 171 9.36 27.69 -9.01
C HIS A 171 10.53 28.48 -8.39
N VAL A 172 11.68 27.89 -8.45
CA VAL A 172 12.92 28.60 -8.17
C VAL A 172 13.31 29.40 -9.40
#